data_9906f281ad031ffd531defdc4a4e57d8
#
_entry.id   9906f281ad031ffd531defdc4a4e57d8
#
_cell.length_a   1.000
_cell.length_b   1.000
_cell.length_c   1.000
_cell.angle_alpha   90.00
_cell.angle_beta   90.00
_cell.angle_gamma   90.00
#
_symmetry.space_group_name_H-M   'P 1'
#
loop_
_entity.id
_entity.type
_entity.pdbx_description
1 polymer ?
#
loop_
_entity_poly.entity_id
_entity_poly.type
_entity_poly.pdbx_seq_one_letter_code
_entity_poly.pdbx_strand_id
1 'polypeptide(L)'
;MKIDLSTAVGLVAGIIIISIGIVGNSGELYWFINGISLLVVLGGTLSATLVNYSIKSLLGLYPVLKNVFTHESYEYQSVIEEIVKKAKIARKSGVVSLEKELNTIDDNFLRNGIELAINERDSKRLRTFLALEIDNIERRHASGQEIFFYMGAYAPAFGMLGTIMGLIIMMENFGGAQIGMQIDAINFNIAEKFAGLLQGMGLALITTFYGVLFSNLVFLPIGGKLKRKSQEEIMVRNIIVEGIMSIHAKEHPILIHEKLMTFVQESKRPNKD
;
A
#
# COMPACT_ATOMS: atom_id res chain seq x y z
N MET A 1 9.69 -3.29 -17.47
CA MET A 1 9.15 -2.94 -16.13
C MET A 1 9.95 -1.73 -15.62
N LYS A 2 9.37 -0.53 -15.59
CA LYS A 2 10.05 0.65 -15.06
C LYS A 2 9.90 0.64 -13.54
N ILE A 3 11.01 0.77 -12.81
CA ILE A 3 11.01 0.85 -11.34
C ILE A 3 10.48 2.22 -10.93
N ASP A 4 9.61 2.26 -9.93
CA ASP A 4 9.17 3.52 -9.33
C ASP A 4 10.30 4.11 -8.48
N LEU A 5 11.03 5.01 -9.10
CA LEU A 5 12.21 5.65 -8.52
C LEU A 5 11.84 6.44 -7.25
N SER A 6 10.65 7.04 -7.19
CA SER A 6 10.24 7.88 -6.05
C SER A 6 10.13 7.09 -4.75
N THR A 7 9.62 5.85 -4.81
CA THR A 7 9.51 4.97 -3.63
C THR A 7 10.88 4.52 -3.13
N ALA A 8 11.75 4.08 -4.06
CA ALA A 8 13.09 3.65 -3.71
C ALA A 8 13.91 4.80 -3.12
N VAL A 9 13.89 5.97 -3.78
CA VAL A 9 14.58 7.19 -3.30
C VAL A 9 14.03 7.62 -1.94
N GLY A 10 12.72 7.62 -1.73
CA GLY A 10 12.10 8.00 -0.46
C GLY A 10 12.54 7.10 0.71
N LEU A 11 12.53 5.77 0.51
CA LEU A 11 12.99 4.83 1.53
C LEU A 11 14.49 5.00 1.84
N VAL A 12 15.32 5.09 0.81
CA VAL A 12 16.77 5.27 0.97
C VAL A 12 17.08 6.61 1.65
N ALA A 13 16.44 7.69 1.21
CA ALA A 13 16.61 9.02 1.82
C ALA A 13 16.20 9.02 3.31
N GLY A 14 15.08 8.36 3.66
CA GLY A 14 14.65 8.22 5.05
C GLY A 14 15.70 7.50 5.92
N ILE A 15 16.27 6.40 5.44
CA ILE A 15 17.33 5.67 6.13
C ILE A 15 18.59 6.54 6.26
N ILE A 16 18.98 7.25 5.20
CA ILE A 16 20.16 8.12 5.20
C ILE A 16 19.99 9.27 6.21
N ILE A 17 18.84 9.93 6.24
CA ILE A 17 18.55 11.03 7.18
C ILE A 17 18.66 10.57 8.62
N ILE A 18 18.06 9.40 8.94
CA ILE A 18 18.16 8.80 10.27
C ILE A 18 19.61 8.47 10.61
N SER A 19 20.36 7.87 9.68
CA SER A 19 21.79 7.56 9.87
C SER A 19 22.62 8.81 10.12
N ILE A 20 22.39 9.89 9.36
CA ILE A 20 23.04 11.19 9.56
C ILE A 20 22.72 11.76 10.94
N GLY A 21 21.43 11.64 11.38
CA GLY A 21 21.00 12.08 12.70
C GLY A 21 21.73 11.34 13.83
N ILE A 22 21.94 10.03 13.67
CA ILE A 22 22.68 9.22 14.66
C ILE A 22 24.15 9.62 14.70
N VAL A 23 24.83 9.62 13.56
CA VAL A 23 26.28 9.91 13.47
C VAL A 23 26.58 11.38 13.84
N GLY A 24 25.72 12.32 13.43
CA GLY A 24 25.87 13.74 13.75
C GLY A 24 25.78 14.05 15.25
N ASN A 25 25.14 13.18 16.04
CA ASN A 25 25.10 13.24 17.50
C ASN A 25 26.16 12.34 18.19
N SER A 26 27.25 11.99 17.49
CA SER A 26 28.30 11.11 17.98
C SER A 26 27.84 9.70 18.34
N GLY A 27 26.70 9.25 17.78
CA GLY A 27 26.19 7.89 17.92
C GLY A 27 26.80 6.96 16.89
N GLU A 28 26.90 5.69 17.21
CA GLU A 28 27.37 4.65 16.31
C GLU A 28 26.19 3.80 15.83
N LEU A 29 26.13 3.53 14.53
CA LEU A 29 25.00 2.83 13.89
C LEU A 29 24.78 1.41 14.46
N TYR A 30 25.86 0.73 14.90
CA TYR A 30 25.73 -0.63 15.44
C TYR A 30 24.96 -0.68 16.77
N TRP A 31 24.89 0.41 17.55
CA TRP A 31 24.07 0.49 18.76
C TRP A 31 22.58 0.28 18.50
N PHE A 32 22.15 0.63 17.27
CA PHE A 32 20.77 0.49 16.83
C PHE A 32 20.47 -0.88 16.21
N ILE A 33 21.44 -1.81 16.18
CA ILE A 33 21.23 -3.16 15.62
C ILE A 33 21.04 -4.15 16.78
N ASN A 34 19.79 -4.52 17.03
CA ASN A 34 19.43 -5.49 18.05
C ASN A 34 18.46 -6.54 17.51
N GLY A 35 18.92 -7.79 17.37
CA GLY A 35 18.13 -8.87 16.79
C GLY A 35 16.90 -9.24 17.62
N ILE A 36 16.97 -9.18 18.95
CA ILE A 36 15.86 -9.50 19.86
C ILE A 36 14.78 -8.42 19.73
N SER A 37 15.14 -7.14 19.74
CA SER A 37 14.22 -6.03 19.54
C SER A 37 13.52 -6.11 18.19
N LEU A 38 14.26 -6.46 17.12
CA LEU A 38 13.72 -6.65 15.78
C LEU A 38 12.71 -7.82 15.75
N LEU A 39 13.04 -8.93 16.40
CA LEU A 39 12.15 -10.10 16.50
C LEU A 39 10.86 -9.75 17.25
N VAL A 40 10.92 -9.02 18.37
CA VAL A 40 9.74 -8.60 19.12
C VAL A 40 8.83 -7.74 18.25
N VAL A 41 9.38 -6.74 17.57
CA VAL A 41 8.58 -5.81 16.78
C VAL A 41 8.04 -6.46 15.50
N LEU A 42 8.90 -7.01 14.64
CA LEU A 42 8.47 -7.61 13.38
C LEU A 42 7.75 -8.93 13.58
N GLY A 43 8.26 -9.79 14.47
CA GLY A 43 7.61 -11.07 14.80
C GLY A 43 6.24 -10.85 15.43
N GLY A 44 6.12 -9.92 16.39
CA GLY A 44 4.86 -9.54 17.00
C GLY A 44 3.88 -8.96 15.99
N THR A 45 4.33 -8.03 15.14
CA THR A 45 3.52 -7.44 14.07
C THR A 45 3.00 -8.51 13.12
N LEU A 46 3.87 -9.41 12.64
CA LEU A 46 3.47 -10.51 11.76
C LEU A 46 2.52 -11.49 12.45
N SER A 47 2.75 -11.82 13.73
CA SER A 47 1.86 -12.68 14.51
C SER A 47 0.47 -12.08 14.65
N ALA A 48 0.36 -10.81 15.01
CA ALA A 48 -0.93 -10.10 15.08
C ALA A 48 -1.63 -10.03 13.73
N THR A 49 -0.86 -9.81 12.65
CA THR A 49 -1.39 -9.84 11.29
C THR A 49 -1.91 -11.22 10.89
N LEU A 50 -1.23 -12.30 11.30
CA LEU A 50 -1.68 -13.69 11.08
C LEU A 50 -2.94 -14.05 11.87
N VAL A 51 -3.16 -13.44 13.04
CA VAL A 51 -4.42 -13.58 13.79
C VAL A 51 -5.57 -12.91 13.05
N ASN A 52 -5.32 -11.78 12.41
CA ASN A 52 -6.35 -10.99 11.71
C ASN A 52 -6.64 -11.50 10.29
N TYR A 53 -5.63 -12.04 9.60
CA TYR A 53 -5.71 -12.45 8.20
C TYR A 53 -5.23 -13.88 7.97
N SER A 54 -5.83 -14.58 6.99
CA SER A 54 -5.38 -15.92 6.62
C SER A 54 -3.98 -15.92 6.00
N ILE A 55 -3.25 -17.02 6.17
CA ILE A 55 -1.93 -17.23 5.55
C ILE A 55 -2.01 -17.04 4.02
N LYS A 56 -3.10 -17.49 3.39
CA LYS A 56 -3.31 -17.32 1.94
C LYS A 56 -3.38 -15.84 1.54
N SER A 57 -4.03 -15.01 2.36
CA SER A 57 -4.10 -13.55 2.12
C SER A 57 -2.72 -12.91 2.22
N LEU A 58 -1.89 -13.33 3.18
CA LEU A 58 -0.53 -12.81 3.34
C LEU A 58 0.40 -13.25 2.21
N LEU A 59 0.32 -14.49 1.76
CA LEU A 59 1.09 -14.95 0.59
C LEU A 59 0.67 -14.22 -0.69
N GLY A 60 -0.61 -13.82 -0.79
CA GLY A 60 -1.13 -12.98 -1.87
C GLY A 60 -0.57 -11.55 -1.89
N LEU A 61 0.11 -11.09 -0.82
CA LEU A 61 0.73 -9.77 -0.79
C LEU A 61 2.02 -9.66 -1.63
N TYR A 62 2.67 -10.79 -1.95
CA TYR A 62 3.90 -10.75 -2.74
C TYR A 62 3.75 -10.04 -4.10
N PRO A 63 2.76 -10.39 -4.96
CA PRO A 63 2.53 -9.64 -6.19
C PRO A 63 2.11 -8.19 -5.94
N VAL A 64 1.39 -7.92 -4.84
CA VAL A 64 0.96 -6.56 -4.46
C VAL A 64 2.17 -5.70 -4.09
N LEU A 65 3.12 -6.25 -3.32
CA LEU A 65 4.40 -5.58 -3.02
C LEU A 65 5.20 -5.26 -4.28
N LYS A 66 5.27 -6.21 -5.23
CA LYS A 66 5.93 -5.98 -6.52
C LYS A 66 5.32 -4.78 -7.24
N ASN A 67 4.00 -4.63 -7.20
CA ASN A 67 3.31 -3.49 -7.81
C ASN A 67 3.66 -2.15 -7.15
N VAL A 68 4.00 -2.11 -5.85
CA VAL A 68 4.44 -0.87 -5.17
C VAL A 68 5.67 -0.27 -5.85
N PHE A 69 6.60 -1.11 -6.29
CA PHE A 69 7.86 -0.71 -6.92
C PHE A 69 7.80 -0.63 -8.44
N THR A 70 6.65 -0.95 -9.05
CA THR A 70 6.44 -0.84 -10.50
C THR A 70 5.82 0.50 -10.84
N HIS A 71 6.36 1.19 -11.82
CA HIS A 71 5.77 2.43 -12.34
C HIS A 71 4.69 2.06 -13.37
N GLU A 72 3.45 2.28 -13.05
CA GLU A 72 2.33 2.26 -13.98
C GLU A 72 1.87 3.71 -14.16
N SER A 73 2.03 4.24 -15.37
CA SER A 73 1.44 5.50 -15.76
C SER A 73 0.14 5.20 -16.49
N TYR A 74 -0.98 5.57 -15.90
CA TYR A 74 -2.26 5.52 -16.59
C TYR A 74 -2.39 6.75 -17.48
N GLU A 75 -2.25 6.54 -18.79
CA GLU A 75 -2.46 7.58 -19.80
C GLU A 75 -3.96 7.69 -20.10
N TYR A 76 -4.68 8.48 -19.30
CA TYR A 76 -6.11 8.70 -19.47
C TYR A 76 -6.49 9.12 -20.90
N GLN A 77 -5.64 9.93 -21.53
CA GLN A 77 -5.87 10.43 -22.88
C GLN A 77 -5.89 9.30 -23.91
N SER A 78 -4.94 8.37 -23.85
CA SER A 78 -4.87 7.20 -24.72
C SER A 78 -6.14 6.34 -24.63
N VAL A 79 -6.63 6.11 -23.41
CA VAL A 79 -7.87 5.36 -23.17
C VAL A 79 -9.09 6.09 -23.74
N ILE A 80 -9.17 7.41 -23.57
CA ILE A 80 -10.26 8.25 -24.11
C ILE A 80 -10.25 8.22 -25.64
N GLU A 81 -9.07 8.36 -26.27
CA GLU A 81 -8.93 8.31 -27.73
C GLU A 81 -9.37 6.95 -28.30
N GLU A 82 -9.01 5.86 -27.61
CA GLU A 82 -9.43 4.51 -28.00
C GLU A 82 -10.95 4.38 -27.93
N ILE A 83 -11.57 4.82 -26.83
CA ILE A 83 -13.04 4.80 -26.66
C ILE A 83 -13.72 5.63 -27.76
N VAL A 84 -13.22 6.83 -28.05
CA VAL A 84 -13.77 7.69 -29.10
C VAL A 84 -13.62 7.04 -30.50
N LYS A 85 -12.52 6.36 -30.76
CA LYS A 85 -12.34 5.59 -32.00
C LYS A 85 -13.39 4.48 -32.13
N LYS A 86 -13.65 3.71 -31.06
CA LYS A 86 -14.69 2.68 -31.05
C LYS A 86 -16.09 3.30 -31.17
N ALA A 87 -16.34 4.45 -30.55
CA ALA A 87 -17.59 5.19 -30.67
C ALA A 87 -17.88 5.62 -32.13
N LYS A 88 -16.86 6.06 -32.88
CA LYS A 88 -16.99 6.40 -34.31
C LYS A 88 -17.41 5.19 -35.16
N ILE A 89 -16.87 4.02 -34.86
CA ILE A 89 -17.22 2.76 -35.56
C ILE A 89 -18.66 2.35 -35.21
N ALA A 90 -18.98 2.32 -33.92
CA ALA A 90 -20.33 1.97 -33.44
C ALA A 90 -21.42 2.88 -33.99
N ARG A 91 -21.12 4.17 -34.17
CA ARG A 91 -22.08 5.13 -34.74
C ARG A 91 -22.34 4.89 -36.22
N LYS A 92 -21.31 4.50 -37.00
CA LYS A 92 -21.43 4.24 -38.45
C LYS A 92 -22.11 2.90 -38.74
N SER A 93 -21.73 1.85 -38.03
CA SER A 93 -22.04 0.46 -38.35
C SER A 93 -22.84 -0.28 -37.28
N GLY A 94 -23.23 0.43 -36.21
CA GLY A 94 -23.92 -0.16 -35.05
C GLY A 94 -22.98 -0.76 -34.01
N VAL A 95 -23.43 -0.90 -32.76
CA VAL A 95 -22.63 -1.42 -31.64
C VAL A 95 -22.13 -2.85 -31.91
N VAL A 96 -22.92 -3.69 -32.59
CA VAL A 96 -22.58 -5.05 -32.96
C VAL A 96 -21.32 -5.12 -33.86
N SER A 97 -21.05 -4.07 -34.64
CA SER A 97 -19.83 -4.04 -35.48
C SER A 97 -18.52 -4.03 -34.69
N LEU A 98 -18.58 -3.66 -33.41
CA LEU A 98 -17.43 -3.68 -32.50
C LEU A 98 -16.96 -5.10 -32.15
N GLU A 99 -17.76 -6.13 -32.40
CA GLU A 99 -17.37 -7.53 -32.20
C GLU A 99 -16.07 -7.89 -32.96
N LYS A 100 -15.92 -7.36 -34.18
CA LYS A 100 -14.71 -7.55 -34.99
C LYS A 100 -13.48 -6.83 -34.46
N GLU A 101 -13.70 -5.83 -33.63
CA GLU A 101 -12.66 -4.97 -33.04
C GLU A 101 -12.22 -5.44 -31.65
N LEU A 102 -12.90 -6.42 -31.03
CA LEU A 102 -12.60 -6.89 -29.67
C LEU A 102 -11.15 -7.37 -29.52
N ASN A 103 -10.65 -8.08 -30.53
CA ASN A 103 -9.27 -8.60 -30.52
C ASN A 103 -8.19 -7.52 -30.66
N THR A 104 -8.55 -6.29 -31.02
CA THR A 104 -7.63 -5.16 -31.15
C THR A 104 -7.54 -4.33 -29.88
N ILE A 105 -8.32 -4.67 -28.85
CA ILE A 105 -8.38 -3.95 -27.57
C ILE A 105 -7.45 -4.63 -26.58
N ASP A 106 -6.42 -3.92 -26.16
CA ASP A 106 -5.43 -4.44 -25.19
C ASP A 106 -5.99 -4.48 -23.77
N ASP A 107 -6.78 -3.49 -23.37
CA ASP A 107 -7.39 -3.44 -22.03
C ASP A 107 -8.53 -4.45 -21.91
N ASN A 108 -8.37 -5.41 -20.98
CA ASN A 108 -9.34 -6.48 -20.78
C ASN A 108 -10.69 -5.96 -20.25
N PHE A 109 -10.69 -4.92 -19.43
CA PHE A 109 -11.92 -4.36 -18.88
C PHE A 109 -12.73 -3.65 -19.97
N LEU A 110 -12.06 -2.88 -20.83
CA LEU A 110 -12.69 -2.23 -21.98
C LEU A 110 -13.24 -3.29 -22.97
N ARG A 111 -12.47 -4.34 -23.24
CA ARG A 111 -12.89 -5.44 -24.13
C ARG A 111 -14.13 -6.14 -23.62
N ASN A 112 -14.11 -6.61 -22.37
CA ASN A 112 -15.24 -7.29 -21.74
C ASN A 112 -16.46 -6.38 -21.64
N GLY A 113 -16.25 -5.10 -21.32
CA GLY A 113 -17.34 -4.13 -21.23
C GLY A 113 -18.00 -3.82 -22.58
N ILE A 114 -17.24 -3.77 -23.67
CA ILE A 114 -17.79 -3.63 -25.04
C ILE A 114 -18.53 -4.91 -25.44
N GLU A 115 -17.97 -6.09 -25.15
CA GLU A 115 -18.66 -7.37 -25.41
C GLU A 115 -20.00 -7.45 -24.66
N LEU A 116 -20.01 -7.02 -23.40
CA LEU A 116 -21.24 -6.93 -22.63
C LEU A 116 -22.24 -5.93 -23.25
N ALA A 117 -21.77 -4.78 -23.75
CA ALA A 117 -22.60 -3.76 -24.38
C ALA A 117 -23.20 -4.22 -25.72
N ILE A 118 -22.55 -5.16 -26.43
CA ILE A 118 -23.09 -5.79 -27.64
C ILE A 118 -24.27 -6.72 -27.28
N ASN A 119 -24.15 -7.46 -26.17
CA ASN A 119 -25.09 -8.50 -25.79
C ASN A 119 -26.26 -7.99 -24.93
N GLU A 120 -26.06 -6.96 -24.11
CA GLU A 120 -27.06 -6.43 -23.21
C GLU A 120 -27.72 -5.18 -23.81
N ARG A 121 -29.04 -5.23 -23.98
CA ARG A 121 -29.83 -4.12 -24.51
C ARG A 121 -30.31 -3.11 -23.46
N ASP A 122 -30.44 -3.58 -22.23
CA ASP A 122 -30.87 -2.73 -21.10
C ASP A 122 -29.69 -1.95 -20.54
N SER A 123 -29.68 -0.65 -20.75
CA SER A 123 -28.67 0.29 -20.28
C SER A 123 -28.48 0.25 -18.74
N LYS A 124 -29.57 0.01 -17.97
CA LYS A 124 -29.49 -0.05 -16.51
C LYS A 124 -28.76 -1.33 -16.07
N ARG A 125 -29.08 -2.48 -16.69
CA ARG A 125 -28.39 -3.74 -16.40
C ARG A 125 -26.92 -3.65 -16.76
N LEU A 126 -26.59 -3.13 -17.95
CA LEU A 126 -25.20 -2.92 -18.38
C LEU A 126 -24.42 -2.09 -17.36
N ARG A 127 -24.97 -0.94 -16.93
CA ARG A 127 -24.33 -0.08 -15.91
C ARG A 127 -24.13 -0.82 -14.59
N THR A 128 -25.12 -1.61 -14.17
CA THR A 128 -25.05 -2.38 -12.93
C THR A 128 -23.94 -3.44 -12.97
N PHE A 129 -23.79 -4.17 -14.08
CA PHE A 129 -22.74 -5.16 -14.24
C PHE A 129 -21.33 -4.53 -14.21
N LEU A 130 -21.12 -3.44 -14.96
CA LEU A 130 -19.87 -2.72 -14.98
C LEU A 130 -19.51 -2.11 -13.61
N ALA A 131 -20.52 -1.58 -12.90
CA ALA A 131 -20.32 -1.05 -11.55
C ALA A 131 -19.96 -2.15 -10.53
N LEU A 132 -20.57 -3.34 -10.61
CA LEU A 132 -20.23 -4.48 -9.77
C LEU A 132 -18.80 -4.97 -10.01
N GLU A 133 -18.34 -4.93 -11.25
CA GLU A 133 -16.96 -5.32 -11.56
C GLU A 133 -15.95 -4.34 -10.94
N ILE A 134 -16.23 -3.03 -11.01
CA ILE A 134 -15.42 -2.00 -10.34
C ILE A 134 -15.41 -2.21 -8.82
N ASP A 135 -16.58 -2.40 -8.19
CA ASP A 135 -16.70 -2.61 -6.75
C ASP A 135 -15.88 -3.84 -6.29
N ASN A 136 -15.92 -4.93 -7.06
CA ASN A 136 -15.13 -6.12 -6.77
C ASN A 136 -13.61 -5.87 -6.88
N ILE A 137 -13.17 -5.09 -7.86
CA ILE A 137 -11.76 -4.68 -7.99
C ILE A 137 -11.36 -3.83 -6.79
N GLU A 138 -12.17 -2.83 -6.43
CA GLU A 138 -11.91 -1.91 -5.31
C GLU A 138 -11.83 -2.67 -3.99
N ARG A 139 -12.76 -3.58 -3.70
CA ARG A 139 -12.75 -4.42 -2.48
C ARG A 139 -11.50 -5.28 -2.40
N ARG A 140 -11.08 -5.88 -3.50
CA ARG A 140 -9.84 -6.69 -3.55
C ARG A 140 -8.61 -5.85 -3.27
N HIS A 141 -8.53 -4.63 -3.84
CA HIS A 141 -7.43 -3.70 -3.58
C HIS A 141 -7.45 -3.18 -2.14
N ALA A 142 -8.63 -2.84 -1.61
CA ALA A 142 -8.80 -2.38 -0.24
C ALA A 142 -8.31 -3.43 0.76
N SER A 143 -8.65 -4.70 0.57
CA SER A 143 -8.18 -5.80 1.43
C SER A 143 -6.64 -5.89 1.48
N GLY A 144 -5.96 -5.74 0.34
CA GLY A 144 -4.49 -5.72 0.30
C GLY A 144 -3.88 -4.50 1.00
N GLN A 145 -4.50 -3.32 0.85
CA GLN A 145 -4.05 -2.07 1.49
C GLN A 145 -4.23 -2.12 3.01
N GLU A 146 -5.35 -2.65 3.45
CA GLU A 146 -5.75 -2.74 4.85
C GLU A 146 -4.72 -3.51 5.68
N ILE A 147 -4.16 -4.60 5.15
CA ILE A 147 -3.11 -5.37 5.82
C ILE A 147 -1.92 -4.49 6.17
N PHE A 148 -1.46 -3.63 5.25
CA PHE A 148 -0.34 -2.72 5.53
C PHE A 148 -0.69 -1.64 6.54
N PHE A 149 -1.92 -1.13 6.54
CA PHE A 149 -2.37 -0.18 7.55
C PHE A 149 -2.43 -0.81 8.95
N TYR A 150 -2.91 -2.06 9.06
CA TYR A 150 -2.87 -2.78 10.34
C TYR A 150 -1.45 -3.10 10.80
N MET A 151 -0.56 -3.54 9.90
CA MET A 151 0.86 -3.71 10.25
C MET A 151 1.48 -2.40 10.74
N GLY A 152 1.12 -1.27 10.11
CA GLY A 152 1.52 0.07 10.53
C GLY A 152 1.01 0.43 11.93
N ALA A 153 -0.18 -0.02 12.32
CA ALA A 153 -0.72 0.17 13.65
C ALA A 153 -0.11 -0.79 14.70
N TYR A 154 0.14 -2.04 14.32
CA TYR A 154 0.69 -3.04 15.22
C TYR A 154 2.17 -2.80 15.56
N ALA A 155 2.99 -2.37 14.60
CA ALA A 155 4.42 -2.22 14.81
C ALA A 155 4.78 -1.27 16.00
N PRO A 156 4.19 -0.08 16.16
CA PRO A 156 4.42 0.75 17.33
C PRO A 156 3.89 0.13 18.63
N ALA A 157 2.77 -0.61 18.57
CA ALA A 157 2.22 -1.29 19.73
C ALA A 157 3.19 -2.37 20.27
N PHE A 158 3.78 -3.17 19.37
CA PHE A 158 4.83 -4.11 19.76
C PHE A 158 6.13 -3.41 20.18
N GLY A 159 6.42 -2.22 19.63
CA GLY A 159 7.48 -1.35 20.13
C GLY A 159 7.26 -0.96 21.60
N MET A 160 6.05 -0.53 21.96
CA MET A 160 5.68 -0.23 23.34
C MET A 160 5.70 -1.47 24.25
N LEU A 161 5.24 -2.62 23.77
CA LEU A 161 5.37 -3.88 24.52
C LEU A 161 6.85 -4.19 24.83
N GLY A 162 7.73 -3.97 23.88
CA GLY A 162 9.17 -4.12 24.08
C GLY A 162 9.72 -3.18 25.14
N THR A 163 9.21 -1.92 25.26
CA THR A 163 9.61 -1.04 26.38
C THR A 163 9.19 -1.58 27.72
N ILE A 164 7.95 -2.06 27.84
CA ILE A 164 7.45 -2.66 29.08
C ILE A 164 8.29 -3.89 29.45
N MET A 165 8.57 -4.77 28.48
CA MET A 165 9.44 -5.94 28.70
C MET A 165 10.84 -5.54 29.18
N GLY A 166 11.46 -4.54 28.53
CA GLY A 166 12.77 -4.05 28.90
C GLY A 166 12.81 -3.48 30.33
N LEU A 167 11.76 -2.73 30.71
CA LEU A 167 11.64 -2.20 32.07
C LEU A 167 11.40 -3.29 33.13
N ILE A 168 10.58 -4.30 32.82
CA ILE A 168 10.37 -5.45 33.71
C ILE A 168 11.67 -6.19 33.95
N ILE A 169 12.41 -6.53 32.86
CA ILE A 169 13.72 -7.20 32.95
C ILE A 169 14.70 -6.35 33.76
N MET A 170 14.70 -5.03 33.53
CA MET A 170 15.51 -4.10 34.29
C MET A 170 15.20 -4.16 35.80
N MET A 171 13.92 -4.13 36.17
CA MET A 171 13.48 -4.19 37.56
C MET A 171 13.82 -5.52 38.21
N GLU A 172 13.64 -6.63 37.55
CA GLU A 172 14.00 -7.96 38.07
C GLU A 172 15.52 -8.10 38.27
N ASN A 173 16.33 -7.64 37.37
CA ASN A 173 17.79 -7.65 37.50
C ASN A 173 18.27 -6.74 38.65
N PHE A 174 17.51 -5.69 38.96
CA PHE A 174 17.86 -4.81 40.07
C PHE A 174 17.30 -5.29 41.43
N GLY A 175 16.05 -5.76 41.46
CA GLY A 175 15.31 -6.09 42.69
C GLY A 175 15.36 -7.57 43.09
N GLY A 176 15.51 -8.49 42.15
CA GLY A 176 15.42 -9.93 42.36
C GLY A 176 16.50 -10.54 43.29
N ALA A 177 17.51 -9.75 43.65
CA ALA A 177 18.51 -10.14 44.64
C ALA A 177 18.07 -9.87 46.11
N GLN A 178 16.88 -9.28 46.34
CA GLN A 178 16.46 -8.88 47.72
C GLN A 178 15.27 -9.69 48.29
N ILE A 179 14.59 -10.52 47.49
CA ILE A 179 13.45 -11.31 48.03
C ILE A 179 13.90 -12.76 48.24
N GLY A 180 14.63 -12.99 49.32
CA GLY A 180 14.82 -14.33 49.87
C GLY A 180 16.23 -14.86 50.06
N MET A 181 17.32 -14.11 49.83
CA MET A 181 18.69 -14.52 50.18
C MET A 181 19.31 -13.51 51.16
N GLN A 182 19.94 -14.05 52.24
CA GLN A 182 20.80 -13.30 53.12
C GLN A 182 21.81 -12.50 52.27
N ILE A 183 21.87 -11.19 52.54
CA ILE A 183 22.84 -10.29 51.92
C ILE A 183 24.22 -10.69 52.38
N ASP A 184 24.90 -11.53 51.61
CA ASP A 184 26.35 -11.63 51.69
C ASP A 184 26.89 -10.29 51.17
N ALA A 185 27.17 -9.39 52.10
CA ALA A 185 27.65 -8.02 51.85
C ALA A 185 29.00 -7.99 51.09
N ILE A 186 29.58 -9.14 50.80
CA ILE A 186 30.91 -9.29 50.21
C ILE A 186 30.89 -9.27 48.67
N ASN A 187 29.73 -9.51 48.03
CA ASN A 187 29.66 -9.63 46.55
C ASN A 187 28.65 -8.67 45.89
N PHE A 188 28.34 -7.54 46.54
CA PHE A 188 27.44 -6.54 45.91
C PHE A 188 28.17 -5.69 44.86
N ASN A 189 28.21 -6.19 43.63
CA ASN A 189 28.82 -5.47 42.53
C ASN A 189 27.85 -4.45 41.93
N ILE A 190 27.92 -3.21 42.42
CA ILE A 190 27.11 -2.09 41.96
C ILE A 190 27.26 -1.85 40.46
N ALA A 191 28.47 -2.03 39.92
CA ALA A 191 28.76 -1.86 38.51
C ALA A 191 28.00 -2.85 37.62
N GLU A 192 27.92 -4.10 38.04
CA GLU A 192 27.21 -5.16 37.33
C GLU A 192 25.69 -4.92 37.32
N LYS A 193 25.13 -4.52 38.45
CA LYS A 193 23.71 -4.15 38.56
C LYS A 193 23.39 -2.92 37.71
N PHE A 194 24.28 -1.93 37.71
CA PHE A 194 24.10 -0.72 36.88
C PHE A 194 24.19 -1.04 35.42
N ALA A 195 25.09 -1.94 35.01
CA ALA A 195 25.15 -2.43 33.61
C ALA A 195 23.87 -3.15 33.17
N GLY A 196 23.27 -3.97 34.04
CA GLY A 196 21.97 -4.62 33.79
C GLY A 196 20.82 -3.61 33.61
N LEU A 197 20.82 -2.52 34.41
CA LEU A 197 19.84 -1.43 34.22
C LEU A 197 19.97 -0.77 32.86
N LEU A 198 21.20 -0.42 32.45
CA LEU A 198 21.45 0.21 31.15
C LEU A 198 21.07 -0.71 29.99
N GLN A 199 21.31 -2.02 30.13
CA GLN A 199 20.93 -2.99 29.10
C GLN A 199 19.40 -3.09 28.93
N GLY A 200 18.63 -3.15 30.02
CA GLY A 200 17.17 -3.17 29.97
C GLY A 200 16.58 -1.90 29.35
N MET A 201 17.14 -0.73 29.73
CA MET A 201 16.78 0.54 29.10
C MET A 201 17.09 0.58 27.60
N GLY A 202 18.25 0.08 27.21
CA GLY A 202 18.64 -0.01 25.80
C GLY A 202 17.66 -0.84 24.98
N LEU A 203 17.29 -2.02 25.48
CA LEU A 203 16.28 -2.87 24.83
C LEU A 203 14.94 -2.13 24.68
N ALA A 204 14.47 -1.47 25.73
CA ALA A 204 13.23 -0.70 25.72
C ALA A 204 13.22 0.40 24.64
N LEU A 205 14.27 1.18 24.54
CA LEU A 205 14.37 2.28 23.58
C LEU A 205 14.46 1.78 22.13
N ILE A 206 15.24 0.73 21.88
CA ILE A 206 15.45 0.18 20.53
C ILE A 206 14.18 -0.48 19.98
N THR A 207 13.39 -1.16 20.82
CA THR A 207 12.11 -1.73 20.37
C THR A 207 11.14 -0.64 19.95
N THR A 208 11.04 0.45 20.69
CA THR A 208 10.20 1.60 20.31
C THR A 208 10.69 2.24 19.02
N PHE A 209 12.01 2.45 18.88
CA PHE A 209 12.62 2.96 17.68
C PHE A 209 12.22 2.11 16.44
N TYR A 210 12.36 0.78 16.52
CA TYR A 210 11.95 -0.10 15.42
C TYR A 210 10.45 -0.05 15.15
N GLY A 211 9.61 -0.03 16.18
CA GLY A 211 8.17 0.08 16.04
C GLY A 211 7.75 1.30 15.22
N VAL A 212 8.28 2.46 15.57
CA VAL A 212 8.02 3.74 14.88
C VAL A 212 8.64 3.76 13.49
N LEU A 213 9.86 3.24 13.34
CA LEU A 213 10.58 3.18 12.07
C LEU A 213 9.80 2.37 11.03
N PHE A 214 9.48 1.11 11.34
CA PHE A 214 8.78 0.23 10.39
C PHE A 214 7.37 0.72 10.08
N SER A 215 6.66 1.26 11.08
CA SER A 215 5.34 1.85 10.86
C SER A 215 5.39 2.98 9.84
N ASN A 216 6.19 4.00 10.10
CA ASN A 216 6.13 5.26 9.38
C ASN A 216 6.99 5.29 8.10
N LEU A 217 8.05 4.48 8.02
CA LEU A 217 8.91 4.45 6.84
C LEU A 217 8.55 3.30 5.88
N VAL A 218 7.91 2.23 6.36
CA VAL A 218 7.65 1.04 5.55
C VAL A 218 6.15 0.80 5.38
N PHE A 219 5.44 0.43 6.44
CA PHE A 219 4.08 -0.09 6.31
C PHE A 219 3.06 0.97 5.87
N LEU A 220 3.00 2.10 6.54
CA LEU A 220 2.04 3.17 6.20
C LEU A 220 2.30 3.79 4.81
N PRO A 221 3.55 4.07 4.39
CA PRO A 221 3.82 4.57 3.04
C PRO A 221 3.46 3.55 1.95
N ILE A 222 3.71 2.26 2.18
CA ILE A 222 3.33 1.19 1.24
C ILE A 222 1.80 1.14 1.10
N GLY A 223 1.07 1.09 2.21
CA GLY A 223 -0.40 1.11 2.21
C GLY A 223 -0.97 2.35 1.51
N GLY A 224 -0.42 3.52 1.80
CA GLY A 224 -0.80 4.79 1.17
C GLY A 224 -0.54 4.82 -0.34
N LYS A 225 0.59 4.25 -0.78
CA LYS A 225 0.91 4.15 -2.20
C LYS A 225 -0.02 3.19 -2.95
N LEU A 226 -0.30 2.03 -2.37
CA LEU A 226 -1.26 1.07 -2.93
C LEU A 226 -2.64 1.70 -3.06
N LYS A 227 -3.07 2.47 -2.05
CA LYS A 227 -4.34 3.20 -2.09
C LYS A 227 -4.39 4.19 -3.26
N ARG A 228 -3.34 4.98 -3.44
CA ARG A 228 -3.26 5.95 -4.55
C ARG A 228 -3.28 5.27 -5.92
N LYS A 229 -2.49 4.21 -6.11
CA LYS A 229 -2.52 3.42 -7.36
C LYS A 229 -3.89 2.82 -7.66
N SER A 230 -4.55 2.28 -6.63
CA SER A 230 -5.91 1.77 -6.76
C SER A 230 -6.88 2.86 -7.20
N GLN A 231 -6.79 4.06 -6.62
CA GLN A 231 -7.64 5.20 -7.01
C GLN A 231 -7.42 5.62 -8.47
N GLU A 232 -6.17 5.62 -8.93
CA GLU A 232 -5.83 5.91 -10.34
C GLU A 232 -6.41 4.86 -11.27
N GLU A 233 -6.28 3.57 -10.94
CA GLU A 233 -6.88 2.47 -11.72
C GLU A 233 -8.41 2.57 -11.76
N ILE A 234 -9.07 2.79 -10.63
CA ILE A 234 -10.53 2.95 -10.55
C ILE A 234 -10.98 4.15 -11.38
N MET A 235 -10.22 5.24 -11.41
CA MET A 235 -10.51 6.39 -12.27
C MET A 235 -10.53 5.99 -13.75
N VAL A 236 -9.54 5.21 -14.21
CA VAL A 236 -9.52 4.69 -15.59
C VAL A 236 -10.74 3.81 -15.87
N ARG A 237 -11.09 2.90 -14.93
CA ARG A 237 -12.27 2.04 -15.07
C ARG A 237 -13.56 2.86 -15.18
N ASN A 238 -13.70 3.93 -14.40
CA ASN A 238 -14.85 4.84 -14.48
C ASN A 238 -14.94 5.55 -15.84
N ILE A 239 -13.80 6.00 -16.39
CA ILE A 239 -13.75 6.56 -17.75
C ILE A 239 -14.24 5.53 -18.78
N ILE A 240 -13.78 4.29 -18.65
CA ILE A 240 -14.19 3.20 -19.55
C ILE A 240 -15.69 2.93 -19.43
N VAL A 241 -16.22 2.80 -18.21
CA VAL A 241 -17.67 2.60 -18.00
C VAL A 241 -18.49 3.70 -18.64
N GLU A 242 -18.14 4.97 -18.39
CA GLU A 242 -18.88 6.08 -18.95
C GLU A 242 -18.76 6.13 -20.47
N GLY A 243 -17.60 5.77 -21.03
CA GLY A 243 -17.39 5.61 -22.45
C GLY A 243 -18.24 4.52 -23.09
N ILE A 244 -18.29 3.34 -22.47
CA ILE A 244 -19.12 2.20 -22.91
C ILE A 244 -20.61 2.59 -22.87
N MET A 245 -21.06 3.22 -21.77
CA MET A 245 -22.43 3.68 -21.64
C MET A 245 -22.82 4.68 -22.73
N SER A 246 -21.91 5.59 -23.06
CA SER A 246 -22.10 6.58 -24.12
C SER A 246 -22.13 5.93 -25.51
N ILE A 247 -21.31 4.92 -25.76
CA ILE A 247 -21.34 4.10 -26.99
C ILE A 247 -22.67 3.35 -27.11
N HIS A 248 -23.12 2.73 -26.03
CA HIS A 248 -24.38 2.00 -25.98
C HIS A 248 -25.59 2.94 -26.23
N ALA A 249 -25.54 4.15 -25.68
CA ALA A 249 -26.55 5.21 -25.93
C ALA A 249 -26.44 5.86 -27.32
N LYS A 250 -25.45 5.46 -28.15
CA LYS A 250 -25.19 6.02 -29.49
C LYS A 250 -24.95 7.54 -29.49
N GLU A 251 -24.34 8.07 -28.43
CA GLU A 251 -23.98 9.48 -28.32
C GLU A 251 -23.01 9.91 -29.43
N HIS A 252 -22.92 11.20 -29.70
CA HIS A 252 -22.00 11.70 -30.70
C HIS A 252 -20.55 11.59 -30.22
N PRO A 253 -19.58 11.06 -31.01
CA PRO A 253 -18.19 10.87 -30.58
C PRO A 253 -17.51 12.13 -30.03
N ILE A 254 -17.86 13.31 -30.52
CA ILE A 254 -17.38 14.60 -30.00
C ILE A 254 -17.89 14.83 -28.58
N LEU A 255 -19.18 14.56 -28.33
CA LEU A 255 -19.76 14.69 -26.99
C LEU A 255 -19.15 13.67 -26.02
N ILE A 256 -18.89 12.44 -26.47
CA ILE A 256 -18.20 11.41 -25.69
C ILE A 256 -16.80 11.91 -25.29
N HIS A 257 -16.05 12.45 -26.25
CA HIS A 257 -14.72 13.01 -25.96
C HIS A 257 -14.79 14.12 -24.89
N GLU A 258 -15.64 15.13 -25.09
CA GLU A 258 -15.79 16.24 -24.13
C GLU A 258 -16.21 15.74 -22.74
N LYS A 259 -17.15 14.80 -22.67
CA LYS A 259 -17.64 14.19 -21.45
C LYS A 259 -16.52 13.44 -20.72
N LEU A 260 -15.75 12.59 -21.42
CA LEU A 260 -14.65 11.83 -20.82
C LEU A 260 -13.47 12.73 -20.44
N MET A 261 -13.23 13.82 -21.16
CA MET A 261 -12.22 14.82 -20.79
C MET A 261 -12.51 15.54 -19.46
N THR A 262 -13.75 15.51 -18.95
CA THR A 262 -14.05 16.05 -17.61
C THR A 262 -13.36 15.29 -16.48
N PHE A 263 -13.03 14.00 -16.69
CA PHE A 263 -12.29 13.20 -15.72
C PHE A 263 -10.80 13.56 -15.67
N VAL A 264 -10.26 14.19 -16.71
CA VAL A 264 -8.86 14.59 -16.79
C VAL A 264 -8.70 15.98 -16.18
N GLN A 265 -7.70 16.14 -15.29
CA GLN A 265 -7.36 17.44 -14.70
C GLN A 265 -7.11 18.48 -15.78
N GLU A 266 -7.58 19.70 -15.57
CA GLU A 266 -7.52 20.78 -16.53
C GLU A 266 -6.10 21.07 -17.04
N SER A 267 -5.10 21.00 -16.14
CA SER A 267 -3.68 21.16 -16.46
C SER A 267 -3.09 20.08 -17.38
N LYS A 268 -3.80 18.95 -17.54
CA LYS A 268 -3.39 17.82 -18.38
C LYS A 268 -4.24 17.70 -19.66
N ARG A 269 -5.18 18.61 -19.86
CA ARG A 269 -5.97 18.67 -21.10
C ARG A 269 -5.14 19.29 -22.20
N PRO A 270 -5.18 18.75 -23.44
CA PRO A 270 -4.57 19.44 -24.57
C PRO A 270 -5.21 20.80 -24.74
N ASN A 271 -4.39 21.82 -24.99
CA ASN A 271 -4.90 23.15 -25.30
C ASN A 271 -5.88 23.03 -26.48
N LYS A 272 -7.05 23.64 -26.33
CA LYS A 272 -7.99 23.82 -27.46
C LYS A 272 -7.38 24.95 -28.33
N ASP A 273 -6.57 24.60 -29.31
CA ASP A 273 -6.26 25.49 -30.44
C ASP A 273 -7.44 25.54 -31.42
#